data_3f14f8e581d771d4415feceddb219773
#
_entry.id   3f14f8e581d771d4415feceddb219773
#
_cell.length_a   1.000
_cell.length_b   1.000
_cell.length_c   1.000
_cell.angle_alpha   90.00
_cell.angle_beta   90.00
_cell.angle_gamma   90.00
#
_symmetry.space_group_name_H-M   'P 1'
#
loop_
_entity.id
_entity.type
_entity.pdbx_description
1 polymer ?
#
loop_
_entity_poly.entity_id
_entity_poly.type
_entity_poly.pdbx_seq_one_letter_code
_entity_poly.pdbx_strand_id
1 'polypeptide(L)'
;MNKGNLVERREISVERLTDAPQDTLYFCLADGNYKVLAWADYVPKEEPADWHFSTDKLDAVRANVSHKPLDNHHKNSAAGNCDFTVDSSRDDKAGPVSLSGNDASGAAADGRMVSVYMERASGRFRLWATDLQEFRKKRSAVDDLHIKIIYKQYVSVGYNVGTEMPNAFVETRTMETSPTTLTDDGTLLLAYDYVLASDRREDHVLVDVFVYDENGKEINHYQNIDVPLYRNRETVIKGPFLTKTIGSGDIGIDGDFDNEHVVVIPD
;
A
#
# COMPACT_ATOMS: atom_id res chain seq x y z
N MET A 1 -15.16 -24.06 4.84
CA MET A 1 -13.69 -23.93 4.78
C MET A 1 -13.16 -24.41 6.12
N ASN A 2 -12.34 -25.44 6.15
CA ASN A 2 -11.63 -25.81 7.39
C ASN A 2 -10.64 -24.68 7.70
N LYS A 3 -10.82 -24.02 8.84
CA LYS A 3 -9.80 -23.11 9.36
C LYS A 3 -8.59 -23.96 9.70
N GLY A 4 -7.50 -23.79 8.95
CA GLY A 4 -6.23 -24.43 9.25
C GLY A 4 -5.74 -24.00 10.65
N ASN A 5 -5.10 -24.90 11.37
CA ASN A 5 -4.43 -24.54 12.61
C ASN A 5 -3.06 -23.93 12.30
N LEU A 6 -2.67 -22.92 13.06
CA LEU A 6 -1.30 -22.41 13.01
C LEU A 6 -0.35 -23.53 13.48
N VAL A 7 0.60 -23.86 12.62
CA VAL A 7 1.62 -24.89 12.89
C VAL A 7 2.88 -24.25 13.45
N GLU A 8 3.36 -23.21 12.80
CA GLU A 8 4.56 -22.48 13.21
C GLU A 8 4.49 -21.03 12.74
N ARG A 9 5.07 -20.10 13.52
CA ARG A 9 5.24 -18.70 13.17
C ARG A 9 6.69 -18.30 13.38
N ARG A 10 7.25 -17.54 12.47
CA ARG A 10 8.57 -16.93 12.58
C ARG A 10 8.50 -15.45 12.25
N GLU A 11 9.24 -14.67 13.02
CA GLU A 11 9.45 -13.26 12.80
C GLU A 11 10.94 -13.02 12.55
N ILE A 12 11.26 -12.25 11.52
CA ILE A 12 12.62 -11.88 11.16
C ILE A 12 12.70 -10.37 10.99
N SER A 13 13.78 -9.78 11.51
CA SER A 13 14.09 -8.37 11.28
C SER A 13 15.17 -8.27 10.22
N VAL A 14 14.93 -7.41 9.22
CA VAL A 14 15.88 -7.11 8.15
C VAL A 14 16.29 -5.67 8.29
N GLU A 15 17.56 -5.41 8.64
CA GLU A 15 18.06 -4.04 8.88
C GLU A 15 18.13 -3.20 7.60
N ARG A 16 18.26 -3.85 6.45
CA ARG A 16 18.39 -3.17 5.16
C ARG A 16 17.75 -3.99 4.06
N LEU A 17 16.76 -3.40 3.39
CA LEU A 17 16.22 -3.96 2.16
C LEU A 17 17.16 -3.61 0.99
N THR A 18 17.51 -4.61 0.20
CA THR A 18 18.10 -4.46 -1.13
C THR A 18 17.01 -4.38 -2.18
N ASP A 19 17.34 -4.13 -3.44
CA ASP A 19 16.36 -4.02 -4.53
C ASP A 19 15.52 -5.31 -4.75
N ALA A 20 16.02 -6.45 -4.32
CA ALA A 20 15.30 -7.73 -4.32
C ALA A 20 15.67 -8.55 -3.08
N PRO A 21 15.16 -8.18 -1.90
CA PRO A 21 15.50 -8.87 -0.65
C PRO A 21 14.95 -10.30 -0.70
N GLN A 22 15.81 -11.25 -0.38
CA GLN A 22 15.46 -12.66 -0.27
C GLN A 22 16.00 -13.21 1.04
N ASP A 23 15.17 -13.99 1.74
CA ASP A 23 15.59 -14.74 2.92
C ASP A 23 15.07 -16.17 2.84
N THR A 24 15.71 -17.08 3.57
CA THR A 24 15.37 -18.50 3.58
C THR A 24 15.09 -18.97 5.00
N LEU A 25 13.89 -19.47 5.23
CA LEU A 25 13.45 -20.02 6.50
C LEU A 25 13.32 -21.54 6.39
N TYR A 26 13.71 -22.25 7.45
CA TYR A 26 13.62 -23.69 7.52
C TYR A 26 12.54 -24.11 8.50
N PHE A 27 11.66 -25.02 8.08
CA PHE A 27 10.59 -25.57 8.87
C PHE A 27 10.66 -27.10 8.85
N CYS A 28 10.39 -27.73 9.98
CA CYS A 28 10.22 -29.18 10.09
C CYS A 28 8.74 -29.51 10.14
N LEU A 29 8.20 -30.00 9.03
CA LEU A 29 6.77 -30.26 8.89
C LEU A 29 6.50 -31.75 8.68
N ALA A 30 5.42 -32.28 9.25
CA ALA A 30 4.92 -33.62 8.96
C ALA A 30 4.25 -33.65 7.58
N ASP A 31 3.93 -34.85 7.10
CA ASP A 31 3.15 -35.00 5.87
C ASP A 31 1.79 -34.32 6.00
N GLY A 32 1.42 -33.53 4.97
CA GLY A 32 0.18 -32.78 4.99
C GLY A 32 0.12 -31.66 3.96
N ASN A 33 -1.03 -31.01 3.92
CA ASN A 33 -1.25 -29.83 3.09
C ASN A 33 -1.10 -28.58 3.95
N TYR A 34 -0.32 -27.63 3.46
CA TYR A 34 0.03 -26.41 4.19
C TYR A 34 -0.20 -25.19 3.31
N LYS A 35 -0.39 -24.06 3.99
CA LYS A 35 -0.37 -22.73 3.38
C LYS A 35 0.64 -21.88 4.13
N VAL A 36 1.59 -21.30 3.41
CA VAL A 36 2.44 -20.21 3.92
C VAL A 36 1.70 -18.91 3.73
N LEU A 37 1.69 -18.09 4.77
CA LEU A 37 1.28 -16.68 4.71
C LEU A 37 2.49 -15.84 5.12
N ALA A 38 2.83 -14.84 4.34
CA ALA A 38 3.95 -13.95 4.60
C ALA A 38 3.47 -12.49 4.60
N TRP A 39 3.97 -11.72 5.55
CA TRP A 39 3.74 -10.29 5.67
C TRP A 39 5.05 -9.59 5.96
N ALA A 40 5.31 -8.47 5.32
CA ALA A 40 6.42 -7.59 5.63
C ALA A 40 5.92 -6.14 5.69
N ASP A 41 6.41 -5.41 6.66
CA ASP A 41 6.14 -3.99 6.81
C ASP A 41 7.37 -3.27 7.37
N TYR A 42 7.30 -1.98 7.39
CA TYR A 42 8.36 -1.13 7.90
C TYR A 42 8.07 -0.75 9.34
N VAL A 43 8.95 -1.16 10.25
CA VAL A 43 8.86 -0.81 11.67
C VAL A 43 10.05 0.08 12.04
N PRO A 44 9.83 1.27 12.63
CA PRO A 44 10.93 2.10 13.14
C PRO A 44 11.72 1.34 14.21
N LYS A 45 13.03 1.54 14.26
CA LYS A 45 13.95 0.80 15.12
C LYS A 45 13.59 0.80 16.62
N GLU A 46 12.98 1.88 17.09
CA GLU A 46 12.61 2.08 18.50
C GLU A 46 11.18 1.61 18.81
N GLU A 47 10.43 1.14 17.80
CA GLU A 47 9.02 0.81 17.93
C GLU A 47 8.80 -0.71 18.00
N PRO A 48 7.70 -1.17 18.62
CA PRO A 48 7.36 -2.59 18.66
C PRO A 48 6.99 -3.13 17.28
N ALA A 49 7.15 -4.44 17.07
CA ALA A 49 6.86 -5.10 15.79
C ALA A 49 5.45 -4.82 15.24
N ASP A 50 4.45 -4.69 16.11
CA ASP A 50 3.07 -4.36 15.74
C ASP A 50 2.78 -2.85 15.74
N TRP A 51 3.78 -2.02 15.52
CA TRP A 51 3.65 -0.57 15.63
C TRP A 51 2.57 0.00 14.70
N HIS A 52 2.58 -0.37 13.42
CA HIS A 52 1.58 0.08 12.46
C HIS A 52 0.57 -0.99 12.10
N PHE A 53 1.03 -2.22 11.89
CA PHE A 53 0.16 -3.34 11.57
C PHE A 53 0.21 -4.39 12.67
N SER A 54 -0.95 -4.72 13.26
CA SER A 54 -1.05 -5.91 14.09
C SER A 54 -1.10 -7.13 13.18
N THR A 55 -0.12 -8.01 13.36
CA THR A 55 0.11 -9.21 12.55
C THR A 55 -0.14 -10.51 13.32
N ASP A 56 -0.75 -10.45 14.50
CA ASP A 56 -1.09 -11.64 15.30
C ASP A 56 -1.77 -12.74 14.47
N LYS A 57 -2.59 -12.31 13.49
CA LYS A 57 -3.27 -13.19 12.56
C LYS A 57 -3.11 -12.66 11.14
N LEU A 58 -2.38 -13.41 10.30
CA LEU A 58 -2.15 -13.01 8.91
C LEU A 58 -3.40 -13.14 8.01
N ASP A 59 -4.43 -13.86 8.45
CA ASP A 59 -5.76 -13.82 7.82
C ASP A 59 -6.60 -12.60 8.25
N ALA A 60 -6.11 -11.81 9.18
CA ALA A 60 -6.78 -10.64 9.75
C ALA A 60 -5.81 -9.55 10.21
N VAL A 61 -4.81 -9.23 9.39
CA VAL A 61 -3.91 -8.09 9.64
C VAL A 61 -4.74 -6.81 9.82
N ARG A 62 -4.34 -5.95 10.75
CA ARG A 62 -5.03 -4.69 11.06
C ARG A 62 -4.05 -3.53 11.15
N ALA A 63 -4.36 -2.45 10.44
CA ALA A 63 -3.66 -1.19 10.63
C ALA A 63 -4.07 -0.55 11.95
N ASN A 64 -3.09 -0.06 12.70
CA ASN A 64 -3.30 0.69 13.93
C ASN A 64 -3.62 2.15 13.57
N VAL A 65 -4.91 2.48 13.54
CA VAL A 65 -5.39 3.82 13.14
C VAL A 65 -5.27 4.88 14.25
N SER A 66 -4.90 4.50 15.47
CA SER A 66 -4.80 5.41 16.61
C SER A 66 -3.47 6.14 16.70
N HIS A 67 -2.44 5.69 16.01
CA HIS A 67 -1.13 6.36 15.98
C HIS A 67 -1.17 7.60 15.08
N LYS A 68 -0.72 8.74 15.62
CA LYS A 68 -0.60 10.03 14.92
C LYS A 68 0.86 10.38 14.70
N PRO A 69 1.12 11.22 13.69
CA PRO A 69 0.78 10.99 12.30
C PRO A 69 1.65 9.86 11.79
N LEU A 70 1.06 8.92 11.12
CA LEU A 70 1.86 7.89 10.48
C LEU A 70 2.62 8.53 9.34
N ASP A 71 3.93 8.46 9.38
CA ASP A 71 4.74 8.66 8.20
C ASP A 71 4.24 7.68 7.13
N ASN A 72 3.90 8.20 5.96
CA ASN A 72 3.31 7.38 4.90
C ASN A 72 4.21 6.23 4.45
N HIS A 73 5.53 6.33 4.64
CA HIS A 73 6.46 5.22 4.38
C HIS A 73 6.15 3.98 5.22
N HIS A 74 5.72 4.14 6.46
CA HIS A 74 5.41 3.02 7.36
C HIS A 74 4.14 2.26 6.98
N LYS A 75 3.30 2.83 6.11
CA LYS A 75 2.13 2.14 5.55
C LYS A 75 2.47 1.22 4.38
N ASN A 76 3.70 1.30 3.87
CA ASN A 76 4.16 0.41 2.81
C ASN A 76 4.38 -0.99 3.41
N SER A 77 3.63 -1.94 2.91
CA SER A 77 3.64 -3.33 3.36
C SER A 77 3.55 -4.27 2.17
N ALA A 78 4.08 -5.48 2.34
CA ALA A 78 3.99 -6.52 1.33
C ALA A 78 3.36 -7.78 1.91
N ALA A 79 2.63 -8.51 1.09
CA ALA A 79 1.98 -9.76 1.42
C ALA A 79 2.20 -10.79 0.33
N GLY A 80 2.26 -12.05 0.74
CA GLY A 80 2.31 -13.18 -0.18
C GLY A 80 1.80 -14.44 0.47
N ASN A 81 1.33 -15.38 -0.33
CA ASN A 81 0.93 -16.68 0.16
C ASN A 81 1.22 -17.77 -0.85
N CYS A 82 1.32 -19.00 -0.37
CA CYS A 82 1.53 -20.18 -1.20
C CYS A 82 0.95 -21.41 -0.53
N ASP A 83 0.24 -22.23 -1.28
CA ASP A 83 -0.21 -23.56 -0.86
C ASP A 83 0.80 -24.63 -1.29
N PHE A 84 1.11 -25.58 -0.42
CA PHE A 84 2.02 -26.68 -0.74
C PHE A 84 1.68 -27.95 0.05
N THR A 85 2.22 -29.09 -0.43
CA THR A 85 2.04 -30.39 0.21
C THR A 85 3.40 -30.96 0.61
N VAL A 86 3.50 -31.43 1.84
CA VAL A 86 4.61 -32.27 2.32
C VAL A 86 4.17 -33.72 2.21
N ASP A 87 4.98 -34.55 1.56
CA ASP A 87 4.71 -35.98 1.37
C ASP A 87 6.07 -36.73 1.37
N SER A 88 6.38 -37.36 2.49
CA SER A 88 7.64 -38.10 2.70
C SER A 88 7.77 -39.35 1.85
N SER A 89 6.67 -39.84 1.25
CA SER A 89 6.67 -41.04 0.39
C SER A 89 7.15 -40.78 -1.03
N ARG A 90 7.25 -39.52 -1.44
CA ARG A 90 7.73 -39.13 -2.77
C ARG A 90 9.24 -39.13 -2.78
N ASP A 91 9.81 -40.01 -3.61
CA ASP A 91 11.25 -40.13 -3.88
C ASP A 91 11.79 -38.76 -4.41
N ASP A 92 12.82 -38.21 -3.78
CA ASP A 92 13.36 -36.84 -3.97
C ASP A 92 14.02 -36.56 -5.33
N LYS A 93 13.72 -37.37 -6.35
CA LYS A 93 14.18 -37.18 -7.73
C LYS A 93 13.27 -36.28 -8.58
N ALA A 94 12.16 -35.83 -8.05
CA ALA A 94 11.29 -34.89 -8.74
C ALA A 94 11.83 -33.46 -8.53
N GLY A 95 12.24 -32.82 -9.60
CA GLY A 95 12.69 -31.43 -9.62
C GLY A 95 11.67 -30.44 -9.02
N PRO A 96 11.95 -29.13 -9.06
CA PRO A 96 11.20 -28.11 -8.35
C PRO A 96 9.70 -28.22 -8.65
N VAL A 97 8.87 -28.32 -7.59
CA VAL A 97 7.43 -28.27 -7.71
C VAL A 97 7.04 -26.83 -8.03
N SER A 98 6.65 -26.58 -9.27
CA SER A 98 6.03 -25.32 -9.65
C SER A 98 4.63 -25.26 -9.00
N LEU A 99 4.42 -24.34 -8.09
CA LEU A 99 3.14 -24.10 -7.45
C LEU A 99 2.50 -22.87 -8.09
N SER A 100 1.30 -23.06 -8.63
CA SER A 100 0.51 -22.01 -9.26
C SER A 100 -0.01 -21.03 -8.22
N GLY A 101 0.52 -19.86 -8.25
CA GLY A 101 0.20 -18.72 -7.40
C GLY A 101 1.46 -17.88 -7.32
N ASN A 102 1.78 -17.12 -8.36
CA ASN A 102 3.04 -16.41 -8.56
C ASN A 102 4.27 -17.33 -8.47
N ASP A 103 4.72 -17.83 -9.60
CA ASP A 103 5.78 -18.81 -9.87
C ASP A 103 6.87 -18.96 -8.81
N ALA A 104 6.78 -20.03 -8.02
CA ALA A 104 7.82 -20.39 -7.05
C ALA A 104 8.80 -21.39 -7.62
N SER A 105 10.09 -21.11 -7.62
CA SER A 105 11.13 -22.04 -8.07
C SER A 105 12.30 -22.12 -7.10
N GLY A 106 12.69 -23.33 -6.70
CA GLY A 106 13.92 -23.57 -5.95
C GLY A 106 13.99 -24.98 -5.37
N ALA A 107 15.16 -25.60 -5.36
CA ALA A 107 15.42 -26.92 -4.80
C ALA A 107 16.53 -26.88 -3.74
N ALA A 108 16.32 -27.55 -2.61
CA ALA A 108 17.35 -27.81 -1.59
C ALA A 108 17.78 -29.27 -1.63
N ALA A 109 19.02 -29.58 -1.21
CA ALA A 109 19.65 -30.88 -1.36
C ALA A 109 18.98 -32.02 -0.59
N ASP A 110 18.36 -31.72 0.58
CA ASP A 110 17.64 -32.69 1.43
C ASP A 110 16.26 -32.17 1.91
N GLY A 111 15.69 -31.20 1.21
CA GLY A 111 14.43 -30.59 1.58
C GLY A 111 13.72 -29.97 0.39
N ARG A 112 12.41 -29.82 0.50
CA ARG A 112 11.62 -29.11 -0.51
C ARG A 112 11.70 -27.62 -0.25
N MET A 113 12.04 -26.86 -1.26
CA MET A 113 11.98 -25.41 -1.21
C MET A 113 10.65 -24.93 -1.78
N VAL A 114 9.98 -24.07 -1.03
CA VAL A 114 8.79 -23.35 -1.44
C VAL A 114 9.12 -21.87 -1.41
N SER A 115 8.93 -21.18 -2.52
CA SER A 115 9.14 -19.74 -2.59
C SER A 115 7.82 -19.01 -2.46
N VAL A 116 7.80 -17.97 -1.64
CA VAL A 116 6.67 -17.06 -1.50
C VAL A 116 7.10 -15.70 -2.01
N TYR A 117 6.50 -15.26 -3.11
CA TYR A 117 6.70 -13.92 -3.62
C TYR A 117 5.78 -12.97 -2.88
N MET A 118 6.34 -11.87 -2.42
CA MET A 118 5.61 -10.85 -1.70
C MET A 118 5.49 -9.61 -2.58
N GLU A 119 4.28 -9.14 -2.73
CA GLU A 119 3.98 -7.91 -3.44
C GLU A 119 3.35 -6.90 -2.48
N ARG A 120 3.45 -5.61 -2.83
CA ARG A 120 2.85 -4.56 -2.01
C ARG A 120 1.35 -4.85 -1.80
N ALA A 121 0.91 -4.84 -0.53
CA ALA A 121 -0.48 -5.12 -0.15
C ALA A 121 -1.41 -3.92 -0.34
N SER A 122 -0.88 -2.78 -0.78
CA SER A 122 -1.59 -1.52 -0.94
C SER A 122 -1.48 -0.99 -2.36
N GLY A 123 -2.44 -0.15 -2.77
CA GLY A 123 -2.27 0.85 -3.82
C GLY A 123 -1.69 2.12 -3.24
N ARG A 124 -0.95 2.88 -4.03
CA ARG A 124 -0.47 4.22 -3.69
C ARG A 124 -1.19 5.24 -4.56
N PHE A 125 -1.54 6.39 -4.01
CA PHE A 125 -1.90 7.54 -4.82
C PHE A 125 -1.00 8.74 -4.52
N ARG A 126 -0.85 9.62 -5.51
CA ARG A 126 -0.13 10.89 -5.40
C ARG A 126 -0.98 12.03 -5.93
N LEU A 127 -0.99 13.15 -5.22
CA LEU A 127 -1.64 14.39 -5.62
C LEU A 127 -0.60 15.40 -6.07
N TRP A 128 -0.65 15.80 -7.32
CA TRP A 128 0.27 16.76 -7.93
C TRP A 128 -0.45 18.04 -8.32
N ALA A 129 0.00 19.19 -7.79
CA ALA A 129 -0.45 20.49 -8.23
C ALA A 129 0.29 20.92 -9.50
N THR A 130 -0.46 21.24 -10.54
CA THR A 130 0.07 21.70 -11.85
C THR A 130 0.13 23.23 -11.96
N ASP A 131 -0.49 23.94 -11.04
CA ASP A 131 -0.70 25.40 -11.07
C ASP A 131 0.21 26.18 -10.11
N LEU A 132 1.34 25.59 -9.73
CA LEU A 132 2.30 26.20 -8.81
C LEU A 132 2.83 27.55 -9.32
N GLN A 133 3.10 27.67 -10.63
CA GLN A 133 3.60 28.92 -11.21
C GLN A 133 2.56 30.05 -11.11
N GLU A 134 1.29 29.72 -11.29
CA GLU A 134 0.20 30.67 -11.13
C GLU A 134 -0.01 31.07 -9.67
N PHE A 135 0.07 30.10 -8.78
CA PHE A 135 0.01 30.32 -7.33
C PHE A 135 1.12 31.27 -6.85
N ARG A 136 2.36 31.07 -7.28
CA ARG A 136 3.52 31.90 -6.92
C ARG A 136 3.41 33.35 -7.38
N LYS A 137 2.67 33.64 -8.46
CA LYS A 137 2.39 35.03 -8.88
C LYS A 137 1.52 35.77 -7.87
N LYS A 138 0.72 35.05 -7.09
CA LYS A 138 -0.22 35.64 -6.13
C LYS A 138 0.28 35.53 -4.67
N ARG A 139 1.13 34.55 -4.39
CA ARG A 139 1.65 34.23 -3.05
C ARG A 139 3.11 33.76 -3.14
N SER A 140 3.97 34.21 -2.24
CA SER A 140 5.41 33.97 -2.34
C SER A 140 5.92 32.71 -1.63
N ALA A 141 5.21 32.18 -0.65
CA ALA A 141 5.66 31.02 0.14
C ALA A 141 4.87 29.75 -0.25
N VAL A 142 5.59 28.70 -0.56
CA VAL A 142 5.06 27.37 -0.90
C VAL A 142 5.45 26.34 0.17
N ASP A 143 6.55 26.62 0.88
CA ASP A 143 7.15 25.68 1.85
C ASP A 143 6.31 25.51 3.12
N ASP A 144 5.36 26.44 3.35
CA ASP A 144 4.52 26.48 4.55
C ASP A 144 3.07 26.01 4.27
N LEU A 145 2.83 25.30 3.17
CA LEU A 145 1.51 24.74 2.87
C LEU A 145 1.23 23.52 3.73
N HIS A 146 0.00 23.42 4.23
CA HIS A 146 -0.54 22.24 4.89
C HIS A 146 -1.63 21.62 4.06
N ILE A 147 -1.54 20.33 3.85
CA ILE A 147 -2.51 19.54 3.10
C ILE A 147 -3.24 18.62 4.07
N LYS A 148 -4.58 18.69 4.05
CA LYS A 148 -5.45 17.80 4.79
C LYS A 148 -6.29 16.99 3.83
N ILE A 149 -6.24 15.68 3.95
CA ILE A 149 -7.06 14.75 3.19
C ILE A 149 -8.06 14.10 4.14
N ILE A 150 -9.33 14.19 3.81
CA ILE A 150 -10.40 13.51 4.53
C ILE A 150 -10.94 12.40 3.65
N TYR A 151 -10.75 11.16 4.08
CA TYR A 151 -11.38 10.01 3.47
C TYR A 151 -12.83 9.94 3.91
N LYS A 152 -13.76 9.86 2.97
CA LYS A 152 -15.21 9.95 3.21
C LYS A 152 -15.92 8.60 3.24
N GLN A 153 -15.31 7.57 2.69
CA GLN A 153 -15.91 6.25 2.58
C GLN A 153 -14.89 5.17 2.89
N TYR A 154 -15.34 4.16 3.57
CA TYR A 154 -14.75 2.85 3.89
C TYR A 154 -13.30 2.64 3.47
N VAL A 155 -12.38 3.29 4.18
CA VAL A 155 -10.94 3.11 3.97
C VAL A 155 -10.52 1.76 4.51
N SER A 156 -9.80 1.01 3.72
CA SER A 156 -9.27 -0.29 4.12
C SER A 156 -8.24 -0.14 5.24
N VAL A 157 -8.50 -0.79 6.37
CA VAL A 157 -7.61 -0.85 7.55
C VAL A 157 -7.28 -2.27 7.96
N GLY A 158 -7.69 -3.25 7.19
CA GLY A 158 -7.38 -4.65 7.43
C GLY A 158 -7.18 -5.43 6.15
N TYR A 159 -6.38 -6.50 6.25
CA TYR A 159 -5.99 -7.32 5.11
C TYR A 159 -5.95 -8.80 5.48
N ASN A 160 -6.41 -9.63 4.57
CA ASN A 160 -6.29 -11.08 4.67
C ASN A 160 -5.21 -11.54 3.68
N VAL A 161 -4.07 -11.97 4.20
CA VAL A 161 -2.94 -12.44 3.39
C VAL A 161 -3.29 -13.71 2.60
N GLY A 162 -4.11 -14.58 3.18
CA GLY A 162 -4.49 -15.85 2.54
C GLY A 162 -5.43 -15.70 1.34
N THR A 163 -6.20 -14.61 1.28
CA THR A 163 -7.09 -14.28 0.16
C THR A 163 -6.60 -13.10 -0.66
N GLU A 164 -5.58 -12.39 -0.16
CA GLU A 164 -4.99 -11.17 -0.76
C GLU A 164 -6.03 -10.06 -0.97
N MET A 165 -6.88 -9.86 0.03
CA MET A 165 -7.97 -8.89 -0.03
C MET A 165 -8.10 -8.09 1.26
N PRO A 166 -8.49 -6.80 1.16
CA PRO A 166 -8.96 -6.04 2.30
C PRO A 166 -10.16 -6.72 2.98
N ASN A 167 -10.17 -6.72 4.31
CA ASN A 167 -11.20 -7.40 5.10
C ASN A 167 -11.71 -6.60 6.31
N ALA A 168 -11.23 -5.36 6.49
CA ALA A 168 -11.78 -4.41 7.45
C ALA A 168 -11.65 -2.99 6.94
N PHE A 169 -12.61 -2.17 7.34
CA PHE A 169 -12.77 -0.82 6.83
C PHE A 169 -13.18 0.12 7.96
N VAL A 170 -12.80 1.39 7.83
CA VAL A 170 -13.31 2.50 8.65
C VAL A 170 -14.06 3.48 7.78
N GLU A 171 -15.08 4.14 8.33
CA GLU A 171 -15.95 5.06 7.56
C GLU A 171 -15.21 6.32 7.16
N THR A 172 -14.41 6.88 8.06
CA THR A 172 -13.68 8.12 7.81
C THR A 172 -12.27 8.04 8.39
N ARG A 173 -11.35 8.74 7.74
CA ARG A 173 -9.97 8.93 8.21
C ARG A 173 -9.49 10.29 7.76
N THR A 174 -8.63 10.90 8.56
CA THR A 174 -7.95 12.14 8.19
C THR A 174 -6.45 11.92 8.13
N MET A 175 -5.83 12.48 7.11
CA MET A 175 -4.38 12.57 6.95
C MET A 175 -3.99 14.04 6.81
N GLU A 176 -2.92 14.44 7.46
CA GLU A 176 -2.34 15.78 7.35
C GLU A 176 -0.87 15.63 6.96
N THR A 177 -0.43 16.45 6.01
CA THR A 177 0.95 16.44 5.51
C THR A 177 1.34 17.81 4.98
N SER A 178 2.59 17.98 4.61
CA SER A 178 3.08 19.14 3.87
C SER A 178 3.65 18.72 2.53
N PRO A 179 3.67 19.58 1.51
CA PRO A 179 4.29 19.29 0.23
C PRO A 179 5.76 18.88 0.38
N THR A 180 6.18 17.87 -0.35
CA THR A 180 7.51 17.27 -0.14
C THR A 180 8.45 17.39 -1.34
N THR A 181 7.91 17.49 -2.54
CA THR A 181 8.73 17.40 -3.76
C THR A 181 8.27 18.40 -4.81
N LEU A 182 9.20 19.19 -5.27
CA LEU A 182 9.06 20.05 -6.44
C LEU A 182 9.82 19.44 -7.59
N THR A 183 9.17 19.29 -8.74
CA THR A 183 9.80 18.78 -9.96
C THR A 183 10.36 19.90 -10.83
N ASP A 184 11.25 19.56 -11.76
CA ASP A 184 11.87 20.52 -12.68
C ASP A 184 10.86 21.19 -13.64
N ASP A 185 9.74 20.52 -13.95
CA ASP A 185 8.64 21.04 -14.76
C ASP A 185 7.72 22.00 -14.00
N GLY A 186 7.96 22.19 -12.69
CA GLY A 186 7.21 23.11 -11.84
C GLY A 186 5.94 22.53 -11.25
N THR A 187 5.76 21.22 -11.26
CA THR A 187 4.70 20.54 -10.51
C THR A 187 5.11 20.30 -9.07
N LEU A 188 4.15 20.32 -8.14
CA LEU A 188 4.38 20.16 -6.70
C LEU A 188 3.64 18.94 -6.18
N LEU A 189 4.37 18.00 -5.58
CA LEU A 189 3.75 16.87 -4.86
C LEU A 189 3.15 17.38 -3.55
N LEU A 190 1.83 17.47 -3.52
CA LEU A 190 1.08 17.91 -2.35
C LEU A 190 1.01 16.84 -1.27
N ALA A 191 0.68 15.63 -1.69
CA ALA A 191 0.50 14.50 -0.77
C ALA A 191 0.60 13.16 -1.53
N TYR A 192 0.89 12.11 -0.77
CA TYR A 192 0.72 10.72 -1.20
C TYR A 192 0.28 9.86 -0.03
N ASP A 193 -0.41 8.77 -0.29
CA ASP A 193 -0.74 7.79 0.74
C ASP A 193 -0.80 6.37 0.17
N TYR A 194 -0.70 5.39 1.07
CA TYR A 194 -0.88 3.98 0.79
C TYR A 194 -2.18 3.50 1.45
N VAL A 195 -3.00 2.81 0.68
CA VAL A 195 -4.25 2.20 1.14
C VAL A 195 -4.27 0.73 0.75
N LEU A 196 -4.57 -0.15 1.69
CA LEU A 196 -4.69 -1.59 1.43
C LEU A 196 -5.72 -1.83 0.32
N ALA A 197 -5.33 -2.56 -0.70
CA ALA A 197 -6.12 -2.75 -1.91
C ALA A 197 -6.02 -4.19 -2.44
N SER A 198 -6.93 -4.57 -3.33
CA SER A 198 -6.95 -5.84 -4.03
C SER A 198 -6.44 -5.67 -5.47
N ASP A 199 -5.93 -6.75 -6.05
CA ASP A 199 -5.68 -6.86 -7.49
C ASP A 199 -6.85 -7.50 -8.26
N ARG A 200 -7.80 -8.10 -7.53
CA ARG A 200 -8.94 -8.83 -8.10
C ARG A 200 -10.12 -7.94 -8.45
N ARG A 201 -10.13 -6.75 -7.90
CA ARG A 201 -11.15 -5.73 -8.14
C ARG A 201 -10.53 -4.36 -7.99
N GLU A 202 -11.11 -3.40 -8.64
CA GLU A 202 -10.82 -2.00 -8.41
C GLU A 202 -11.39 -1.58 -7.05
N ASP A 203 -10.52 -1.14 -6.16
CA ASP A 203 -10.91 -0.53 -4.90
C ASP A 203 -10.86 1.00 -5.09
N HIS A 204 -11.78 1.72 -4.46
CA HIS A 204 -11.87 3.16 -4.55
C HIS A 204 -11.86 3.79 -3.17
N VAL A 205 -11.27 4.96 -3.05
CA VAL A 205 -11.47 5.84 -1.90
C VAL A 205 -11.96 7.20 -2.37
N LEU A 206 -12.98 7.72 -1.71
CA LEU A 206 -13.48 9.06 -1.94
C LEU A 206 -12.82 10.01 -0.96
N VAL A 207 -12.14 11.05 -1.46
CA VAL A 207 -11.40 11.98 -0.63
C VAL A 207 -11.80 13.42 -0.87
N ASP A 208 -11.79 14.22 0.20
CA ASP A 208 -11.76 15.67 0.14
C ASP A 208 -10.33 16.14 0.44
N VAL A 209 -9.83 17.09 -0.34
CA VAL A 209 -8.49 17.65 -0.21
C VAL A 209 -8.60 19.12 0.13
N PHE A 210 -8.01 19.52 1.25
CA PHE A 210 -7.92 20.89 1.71
C PHE A 210 -6.49 21.36 1.67
N VAL A 211 -6.30 22.57 1.19
CA VAL A 211 -5.00 23.25 1.15
C VAL A 211 -5.06 24.47 2.07
N TYR A 212 -4.15 24.54 3.04
CA TYR A 212 -4.05 25.64 4.00
C TYR A 212 -2.72 26.36 3.85
N ASP A 213 -2.69 27.67 4.19
CA ASP A 213 -1.46 28.45 4.31
C ASP A 213 -0.82 28.28 5.70
N GLU A 214 0.33 28.95 5.91
CA GLU A 214 1.10 28.97 7.14
C GLU A 214 0.33 29.43 8.38
N ASN A 215 -0.77 30.15 8.19
CA ASN A 215 -1.63 30.64 9.28
C ASN A 215 -2.82 29.72 9.54
N GLY A 216 -2.88 28.58 8.85
CA GLY A 216 -4.01 27.66 8.93
C GLY A 216 -5.28 28.16 8.23
N LYS A 217 -5.15 29.17 7.35
CA LYS A 217 -6.26 29.65 6.55
C LYS A 217 -6.40 28.78 5.31
N GLU A 218 -7.63 28.29 5.06
CA GLU A 218 -7.97 27.55 3.86
C GLU A 218 -7.73 28.42 2.61
N ILE A 219 -6.91 27.88 1.71
CA ILE A 219 -6.60 28.46 0.41
C ILE A 219 -7.53 27.88 -0.64
N ASN A 220 -7.70 26.57 -0.59
CA ASN A 220 -8.46 25.83 -1.59
C ASN A 220 -9.02 24.52 -1.01
N HIS A 221 -10.06 24.00 -1.68
CA HIS A 221 -10.76 22.81 -1.25
C HIS A 221 -11.32 22.04 -2.46
N TYR A 222 -10.98 20.78 -2.57
CA TYR A 222 -11.51 19.85 -3.56
C TYR A 222 -12.33 18.79 -2.88
N GLN A 223 -13.55 18.56 -3.36
CA GLN A 223 -14.48 17.61 -2.77
C GLN A 223 -14.71 16.42 -3.68
N ASN A 224 -14.88 15.26 -3.05
CA ASN A 224 -15.32 14.03 -3.71
C ASN A 224 -14.40 13.59 -4.86
N ILE A 225 -13.09 13.69 -4.68
CA ILE A 225 -12.15 13.08 -5.61
C ILE A 225 -12.25 11.58 -5.45
N ASP A 226 -12.66 10.90 -6.49
CA ASP A 226 -12.68 9.43 -6.55
C ASP A 226 -11.31 8.91 -6.98
N VAL A 227 -10.67 8.16 -6.09
CA VAL A 227 -9.31 7.66 -6.28
C VAL A 227 -9.36 6.14 -6.47
N PRO A 228 -9.22 5.66 -7.72
CA PRO A 228 -9.10 4.23 -7.97
C PRO A 228 -7.79 3.70 -7.39
N LEU A 229 -7.85 2.54 -6.77
CA LEU A 229 -6.72 1.90 -6.12
C LEU A 229 -6.61 0.45 -6.58
N TYR A 230 -5.41 0.06 -6.95
CA TYR A 230 -5.07 -1.32 -7.28
C TYR A 230 -3.85 -1.74 -6.45
N ARG A 231 -3.87 -2.96 -5.97
CA ARG A 231 -2.72 -3.54 -5.28
C ARG A 231 -1.45 -3.40 -6.14
N ASN A 232 -0.37 -3.01 -5.50
CA ASN A 232 0.97 -2.85 -6.11
C ASN A 232 1.03 -1.89 -7.30
N ARG A 233 0.05 -0.97 -7.44
CA ARG A 233 0.02 0.07 -8.47
C ARG A 233 -0.07 1.47 -7.88
N GLU A 234 0.19 2.45 -8.71
CA GLU A 234 0.11 3.84 -8.36
C GLU A 234 -0.97 4.57 -9.16
N THR A 235 -1.77 5.37 -8.46
CA THR A 235 -2.71 6.33 -9.05
C THR A 235 -2.14 7.73 -8.91
N VAL A 236 -1.93 8.40 -10.03
CA VAL A 236 -1.42 9.76 -10.07
C VAL A 236 -2.55 10.72 -10.41
N ILE A 237 -2.81 11.66 -9.52
CA ILE A 237 -3.86 12.67 -9.68
C ILE A 237 -3.17 14.02 -9.89
N LYS A 238 -3.38 14.62 -11.05
CA LYS A 238 -2.81 15.92 -11.43
C LYS A 238 -3.92 16.94 -11.58
N GLY A 239 -3.72 18.15 -11.05
CA GLY A 239 -4.71 19.21 -11.18
C GLY A 239 -4.28 20.55 -10.60
N PRO A 240 -5.08 21.60 -10.82
CA PRO A 240 -4.80 22.96 -10.35
C PRO A 240 -5.18 23.16 -8.88
N PHE A 241 -4.64 22.35 -7.99
CA PHE A 241 -5.00 22.27 -6.58
C PHE A 241 -4.75 23.55 -5.76
N LEU A 242 -3.99 24.51 -6.26
CA LEU A 242 -3.57 25.68 -5.50
C LEU A 242 -4.38 26.94 -5.83
N THR A 243 -4.94 27.04 -7.04
CA THR A 243 -5.53 28.31 -7.52
C THR A 243 -7.00 28.21 -7.92
N LYS A 244 -7.48 27.03 -8.22
CA LYS A 244 -8.86 26.83 -8.70
C LYS A 244 -9.64 25.94 -7.73
N THR A 245 -10.86 26.36 -7.43
CA THR A 245 -11.84 25.54 -6.72
C THR A 245 -12.71 24.84 -7.78
N ILE A 246 -12.61 23.53 -7.88
CA ILE A 246 -13.43 22.74 -8.81
C ILE A 246 -14.59 22.12 -8.03
N GLY A 247 -15.80 22.32 -8.52
CA GLY A 247 -16.99 21.58 -8.04
C GLY A 247 -16.91 20.12 -8.46
N SER A 248 -17.52 19.26 -7.64
CA SER A 248 -17.60 17.81 -7.89
C SER A 248 -18.13 17.51 -9.30
N GLY A 249 -17.34 16.86 -10.14
CA GLY A 249 -17.84 16.32 -11.40
C GLY A 249 -16.89 16.16 -12.58
N ASP A 250 -15.75 16.86 -12.60
CA ASP A 250 -14.85 16.84 -13.76
C ASP A 250 -13.51 16.17 -13.43
N ILE A 251 -13.51 14.87 -13.25
CA ILE A 251 -12.27 14.08 -13.16
C ILE A 251 -12.19 13.20 -14.39
N GLY A 252 -11.29 13.51 -15.32
CA GLY A 252 -10.95 12.65 -16.45
C GLY A 252 -9.96 11.57 -16.02
N ILE A 253 -10.20 10.33 -16.37
CA ILE A 253 -9.27 9.22 -16.20
C ILE A 253 -8.60 8.99 -17.55
N ASP A 254 -7.28 9.15 -17.61
CA ASP A 254 -6.48 8.75 -18.77
C ASP A 254 -5.87 7.37 -18.48
N GLY A 255 -6.31 6.38 -19.27
CA GLY A 255 -6.14 4.95 -18.94
C GLY A 255 -4.99 4.23 -19.63
N ASP A 256 -3.89 4.90 -20.00
CA ASP A 256 -2.88 4.30 -20.88
C ASP A 256 -1.47 4.29 -20.27
N PHE A 257 -1.25 3.48 -19.19
CA PHE A 257 0.12 3.20 -18.74
C PHE A 257 0.24 1.86 -18.00
N ASP A 258 1.25 1.07 -18.34
CA ASP A 258 1.74 -0.09 -17.61
C ASP A 258 2.15 0.30 -16.17
N ASN A 259 1.34 -0.05 -15.17
CA ASN A 259 1.53 0.15 -13.73
C ASN A 259 1.22 1.54 -13.14
N GLU A 260 0.76 2.52 -13.88
CA GLU A 260 0.38 3.84 -13.38
C GLU A 260 -1.01 4.23 -13.91
N HIS A 261 -1.95 4.54 -12.99
CA HIS A 261 -3.23 5.16 -13.34
C HIS A 261 -3.10 6.68 -13.18
N VAL A 262 -3.25 7.42 -14.28
CA VAL A 262 -3.21 8.89 -14.25
C VAL A 262 -4.64 9.43 -14.30
N VAL A 263 -5.04 10.14 -13.24
CA VAL A 263 -6.28 10.90 -13.18
C VAL A 263 -5.95 12.37 -13.38
N VAL A 264 -6.47 12.98 -14.43
CA VAL A 264 -6.26 14.40 -14.69
C VAL A 264 -7.53 15.16 -14.31
N ILE A 265 -7.39 16.14 -13.43
CA ILE A 265 -8.45 17.10 -13.13
C ILE A 265 -8.33 18.23 -14.15
N PRO A 266 -9.33 18.44 -15.03
CA PRO A 266 -9.25 19.46 -16.07
C PRO A 266 -9.18 20.87 -15.47
N ASP A 267 -8.58 21.78 -16.26
CA ASP A 267 -8.39 23.19 -15.94
C ASP A 267 -9.70 23.99 -15.84
#